data_03ae0586bd2744fb61d4fd655cc46ba0
#
_entry.id   03ae0586bd2744fb61d4fd655cc46ba0
#
_cell.length_a   1.000
_cell.length_b   1.000
_cell.length_c   1.000
_cell.angle_alpha   90.00
_cell.angle_beta   90.00
_cell.angle_gamma   90.00
#
_symmetry.space_group_name_H-M   'P 1'
#
loop_
_entity.id
_entity.type
_entity.pdbx_description
1 polymer ?
#
loop_
_entity_poly.entity_id
_entity_poly.type
_entity_poly.pdbx_seq_one_letter_code
_entity_poly.pdbx_strand_id
1 'polypeptide(L)'
;MNNWWPLLLTLVIQAMVAMALLTLPVMAPVVAQALDVSPALVGLYVSVTYAGAMLATLMGGATVARMGAIRVSQWGLLLCALGLLLCAVPWLPSMVLGAVLIGLGYGPITPASSHLLARTTPKHQMSLVFSIKQTGVPLGSMLAGAMVPPLALLIHWQLSMVFVAALCF
;
A
#
# COMPACT_ATOMS: atom_id res chain seq x y z
N MET A 1 18.41 -12.25 -22.83
CA MET A 1 16.93 -12.32 -22.70
C MET A 1 16.52 -11.25 -21.70
N ASN A 2 15.76 -10.25 -22.18
CA ASN A 2 15.22 -9.20 -21.28
C ASN A 2 14.15 -9.84 -20.40
N ASN A 3 14.48 -10.10 -19.16
CA ASN A 3 13.52 -10.65 -18.20
C ASN A 3 12.74 -9.50 -17.55
N TRP A 4 11.59 -9.13 -18.13
CA TRP A 4 10.71 -8.07 -17.63
C TRP A 4 9.90 -8.49 -16.39
N TRP A 5 9.98 -9.77 -16.00
CA TRP A 5 9.23 -10.30 -14.88
C TRP A 5 9.46 -9.59 -13.54
N PRO A 6 10.71 -9.27 -13.13
CA PRO A 6 10.95 -8.52 -11.90
C PRO A 6 10.32 -7.12 -11.91
N LEU A 7 10.30 -6.45 -13.08
CA LEU A 7 9.65 -5.16 -13.25
C LEU A 7 8.14 -5.26 -13.06
N LEU A 8 7.50 -6.21 -13.74
CA LEU A 8 6.05 -6.43 -13.62
C LEU A 8 5.66 -6.76 -12.19
N LEU A 9 6.39 -7.66 -11.53
CA LEU A 9 6.15 -8.05 -10.15
C LEU A 9 6.26 -6.82 -9.21
N THR A 10 7.34 -6.05 -9.31
CA THR A 10 7.53 -4.88 -8.46
C THR A 10 6.53 -3.77 -8.73
N LEU A 11 6.08 -3.60 -9.97
CA LEU A 11 5.04 -2.65 -10.36
C LEU A 11 3.69 -3.03 -9.76
N VAL A 12 3.30 -4.31 -9.85
CA VAL A 12 2.04 -4.82 -9.27
C VAL A 12 2.07 -4.67 -7.75
N ILE A 13 3.14 -5.08 -7.08
CA ILE A 13 3.29 -4.91 -5.62
C ILE A 13 3.17 -3.43 -5.24
N GLN A 14 3.84 -2.53 -5.96
CA GLN A 14 3.79 -1.09 -5.71
C GLN A 14 2.36 -0.54 -5.88
N ALA A 15 1.62 -1.02 -6.89
CA ALA A 15 0.23 -0.63 -7.11
C ALA A 15 -0.69 -1.14 -5.99
N MET A 16 -0.51 -2.39 -5.54
CA MET A 16 -1.32 -2.97 -4.47
C MET A 16 -1.14 -2.23 -3.14
N VAL A 17 0.10 -1.95 -2.72
CA VAL A 17 0.32 -1.20 -1.47
C VAL A 17 -0.12 0.26 -1.55
N ALA A 18 -0.03 0.90 -2.72
CA ALA A 18 -0.56 2.24 -2.94
C ALA A 18 -2.10 2.25 -2.92
N MET A 19 -2.74 1.26 -3.52
CA MET A 19 -4.18 1.05 -3.43
C MET A 19 -4.62 0.85 -1.98
N ALA A 20 -3.94 -0.01 -1.22
CA ALA A 20 -4.23 -0.26 0.19
C ALA A 20 -4.16 1.02 1.04
N LEU A 21 -3.11 1.83 0.85
CA LEU A 21 -2.93 3.11 1.56
C LEU A 21 -4.08 4.09 1.30
N LEU A 22 -4.57 4.16 0.06
CA LEU A 22 -5.59 5.12 -0.35
C LEU A 22 -7.02 4.61 -0.20
N THR A 23 -7.23 3.33 0.12
CA THR A 23 -8.56 2.72 0.24
C THR A 23 -9.46 3.48 1.22
N LEU A 24 -9.00 3.78 2.44
CA LEU A 24 -9.79 4.54 3.40
C LEU A 24 -9.95 6.02 2.99
N PRO A 25 -8.92 6.76 2.57
CA PRO A 25 -9.03 8.14 2.14
C PRO A 25 -10.06 8.38 1.03
N VAL A 26 -10.17 7.49 0.04
CA VAL A 26 -11.15 7.65 -1.06
C VAL A 26 -12.61 7.40 -0.61
N MET A 27 -12.82 6.75 0.54
CA MET A 27 -14.12 6.55 1.17
C MET A 27 -14.37 7.50 2.35
N ALA A 28 -13.54 8.49 2.54
CA ALA A 28 -13.55 9.39 3.69
C ALA A 28 -14.96 9.89 4.08
N PRO A 29 -15.79 10.42 3.17
CA PRO A 29 -17.13 10.89 3.51
C PRO A 29 -18.05 9.77 4.03
N VAL A 30 -18.00 8.59 3.42
CA VAL A 30 -18.83 7.44 3.77
C VAL A 30 -18.46 6.91 5.16
N VAL A 31 -17.15 6.77 5.42
CA VAL A 31 -16.64 6.29 6.71
C VAL A 31 -16.91 7.30 7.82
N ALA A 32 -16.72 8.60 7.57
CA ALA A 32 -16.98 9.66 8.53
C ALA A 32 -18.46 9.71 8.94
N GLN A 33 -19.37 9.57 7.99
CA GLN A 33 -20.82 9.49 8.28
C GLN A 33 -21.16 8.23 9.08
N ALA A 34 -20.59 7.08 8.72
CA ALA A 34 -20.88 5.81 9.39
C ALA A 34 -20.40 5.77 10.86
N LEU A 35 -19.38 6.55 11.19
CA LEU A 35 -18.79 6.62 12.54
C LEU A 35 -19.24 7.87 13.32
N ASP A 36 -20.04 8.73 12.72
CA ASP A 36 -20.45 10.04 13.29
C ASP A 36 -19.24 10.89 13.74
N VAL A 37 -18.24 10.98 12.86
CA VAL A 37 -17.00 11.73 13.12
C VAL A 37 -16.69 12.74 12.02
N SER A 38 -15.84 13.73 12.35
CA SER A 38 -15.43 14.72 11.38
C SER A 38 -14.59 14.08 10.25
N PRO A 39 -14.86 14.39 8.96
CA PRO A 39 -14.01 13.98 7.83
C PRO A 39 -12.54 14.41 7.98
N ALA A 40 -12.25 15.44 8.79
CA ALA A 40 -10.88 15.89 9.08
C ALA A 40 -10.01 14.79 9.73
N LEU A 41 -10.62 13.79 10.41
CA LEU A 41 -9.88 12.65 10.98
C LEU A 41 -9.20 11.78 9.91
N VAL A 42 -9.63 11.85 8.65
CA VAL A 42 -8.92 11.22 7.53
C VAL A 42 -7.52 11.80 7.33
N GLY A 43 -7.36 13.12 7.56
CA GLY A 43 -6.03 13.74 7.57
C GLY A 43 -5.12 13.15 8.64
N LEU A 44 -5.65 12.88 9.83
CA LEU A 44 -4.90 12.19 10.89
C LEU A 44 -4.52 10.76 10.50
N TYR A 45 -5.47 10.00 9.93
CA TYR A 45 -5.20 8.65 9.41
C TYR A 45 -4.05 8.66 8.40
N VAL A 46 -4.10 9.56 7.41
CA VAL A 46 -3.06 9.70 6.39
C VAL A 46 -1.71 10.05 7.03
N SER A 47 -1.71 10.98 7.99
CA SER A 47 -0.50 11.39 8.72
C SER A 47 0.13 10.23 9.49
N VAL A 48 -0.67 9.45 10.20
CA VAL A 48 -0.21 8.25 10.93
C VAL A 48 0.35 7.21 9.96
N THR A 49 -0.33 6.98 8.84
CA THR A 49 0.12 6.02 7.83
C THR A 49 1.48 6.44 7.24
N TYR A 50 1.65 7.70 6.87
CA TYR A 50 2.94 8.17 6.33
C TYR A 50 4.03 8.25 7.39
N ALA A 51 3.72 8.55 8.64
CA ALA A 51 4.69 8.46 9.74
C ALA A 51 5.21 7.02 9.92
N GLY A 52 4.31 6.04 9.92
CA GLY A 52 4.68 4.62 9.93
C GLY A 52 5.53 4.23 8.72
N ALA A 53 5.16 4.70 7.52
CA ALA A 53 5.92 4.44 6.29
C ALA A 53 7.32 5.06 6.34
N MET A 54 7.46 6.27 6.86
CA MET A 54 8.76 6.93 7.02
C MET A 54 9.68 6.14 7.96
N LEU A 55 9.17 5.75 9.13
CA LEU A 55 9.94 4.95 10.09
C LEU A 55 10.37 3.60 9.50
N ALA A 56 9.45 2.91 8.82
CA ALA A 56 9.75 1.62 8.19
C ALA A 56 10.73 1.76 7.01
N THR A 57 10.68 2.86 6.26
CA THR A 57 11.62 3.13 5.17
C THR A 57 13.05 3.31 5.67
N LEU A 58 13.23 4.00 6.82
CA LEU A 58 14.57 4.16 7.45
C LEU A 58 15.20 2.81 7.78
N MET A 59 14.40 1.84 8.19
CA MET A 59 14.85 0.47 8.50
C MET A 59 14.88 -0.43 7.26
N GLY A 60 14.27 0.00 6.15
CA GLY A 60 14.01 -0.80 4.94
C GLY A 60 15.27 -1.35 4.32
N GLY A 61 16.34 -0.56 4.21
CA GLY A 61 17.61 -1.00 3.65
C GLY A 61 18.24 -2.16 4.43
N ALA A 62 18.29 -2.06 5.75
CA ALA A 62 18.81 -3.11 6.61
C ALA A 62 17.95 -4.38 6.57
N THR A 63 16.63 -4.21 6.54
CA THR A 63 15.66 -5.33 6.44
C THR A 63 15.81 -6.06 5.12
N VAL A 64 15.92 -5.34 4.01
CA VAL A 64 16.14 -5.92 2.67
C VAL A 64 17.47 -6.66 2.60
N ALA A 65 18.53 -6.11 3.20
CA ALA A 65 19.84 -6.77 3.22
C ALA A 65 19.82 -8.11 4.00
N ARG A 66 19.01 -8.20 5.07
CA ARG A 66 18.91 -9.40 5.91
C ARG A 66 17.94 -10.45 5.36
N MET A 67 16.75 -10.03 4.93
CA MET A 67 15.65 -10.93 4.57
C MET A 67 15.48 -11.12 3.07
N GLY A 68 16.07 -10.23 2.26
CA GLY A 68 15.90 -10.19 0.81
C GLY A 68 14.64 -9.44 0.38
N ALA A 69 14.66 -8.90 -0.85
CA ALA A 69 13.62 -8.03 -1.38
C ALA A 69 12.24 -8.71 -1.47
N ILE A 70 12.20 -9.99 -1.87
CA ILE A 70 10.93 -10.72 -2.06
C ILE A 70 10.20 -10.92 -0.73
N ARG A 71 10.90 -11.39 0.30
CA ARG A 71 10.31 -11.59 1.64
C ARG A 71 9.82 -10.29 2.25
N VAL A 72 10.61 -9.21 2.10
CA VAL A 72 10.20 -7.88 2.57
C VAL A 72 8.93 -7.41 1.87
N SER A 73 8.79 -7.66 0.56
CA SER A 73 7.58 -7.33 -0.20
C SER A 73 6.38 -8.16 0.26
N GLN A 74 6.55 -9.46 0.52
CA GLN A 74 5.49 -10.33 1.05
C GLN A 74 5.01 -9.85 2.43
N TRP A 75 5.92 -9.54 3.35
CA TRP A 75 5.58 -8.97 4.65
C TRP A 75 4.90 -7.61 4.52
N GLY A 76 5.34 -6.78 3.57
CA GLY A 76 4.71 -5.49 3.28
C GLY A 76 3.25 -5.63 2.85
N LEU A 77 2.96 -6.53 1.91
CA LEU A 77 1.59 -6.83 1.47
C LEU A 77 0.74 -7.41 2.60
N LEU A 78 1.28 -8.35 3.38
CA LEU A 78 0.59 -8.92 4.54
C LEU A 78 0.22 -7.85 5.58
N LEU A 79 1.14 -6.94 5.91
CA LEU A 79 0.88 -5.84 6.84
C LEU A 79 -0.18 -4.89 6.29
N CYS A 80 -0.17 -4.58 4.98
CA CYS A 80 -1.22 -3.79 4.35
C CYS A 80 -2.58 -4.49 4.42
N ALA A 81 -2.64 -5.80 4.14
CA ALA A 81 -3.87 -6.57 4.23
C ALA A 81 -4.43 -6.60 5.67
N LEU A 82 -3.60 -6.92 6.66
CA LEU A 82 -3.99 -6.90 8.08
C LEU A 82 -4.43 -5.50 8.53
N GLY A 83 -3.73 -4.46 8.08
CA GLY A 83 -4.09 -3.08 8.36
C GLY A 83 -5.44 -2.70 7.80
N LEU A 84 -5.78 -3.13 6.56
CA LEU A 84 -7.11 -2.92 5.97
C LEU A 84 -8.20 -3.68 6.71
N LEU A 85 -7.94 -4.92 7.15
CA LEU A 85 -8.88 -5.70 7.96
C LEU A 85 -9.18 -5.01 9.30
N LEU A 86 -8.17 -4.42 9.95
CA LEU A 86 -8.38 -3.62 11.15
C LEU A 86 -9.16 -2.33 10.87
N CYS A 87 -8.93 -1.68 9.73
CA CYS A 87 -9.69 -0.51 9.31
C CYS A 87 -11.16 -0.85 8.96
N ALA A 88 -11.48 -2.10 8.62
CA ALA A 88 -12.85 -2.54 8.37
C ALA A 88 -13.68 -2.63 9.67
N VAL A 89 -13.06 -2.68 10.84
CA VAL A 89 -13.76 -2.64 12.14
C VAL A 89 -14.16 -1.18 12.44
N PRO A 90 -15.46 -0.90 12.68
CA PRO A 90 -15.96 0.45 12.91
C PRO A 90 -15.59 0.97 14.33
N TRP A 91 -14.32 1.08 14.62
CA TRP A 91 -13.77 1.52 15.91
C TRP A 91 -12.48 2.31 15.66
N LEU A 92 -12.43 3.57 16.11
CA LEU A 92 -11.32 4.48 15.82
C LEU A 92 -9.93 3.95 16.22
N PRO A 93 -9.72 3.35 17.41
CA PRO A 93 -8.42 2.80 17.77
C PRO A 93 -7.95 1.68 16.85
N SER A 94 -8.88 0.84 16.37
CA SER A 94 -8.57 -0.19 15.37
C SER A 94 -8.10 0.41 14.05
N MET A 95 -8.73 1.50 13.61
CA MET A 95 -8.34 2.22 12.39
C MET A 95 -6.95 2.88 12.52
N VAL A 96 -6.64 3.44 13.69
CA VAL A 96 -5.30 4.01 13.95
C VAL A 96 -4.24 2.90 13.89
N LEU A 97 -4.50 1.75 14.52
CA LEU A 97 -3.59 0.61 14.45
C LEU A 97 -3.46 0.09 13.01
N GLY A 98 -4.57 0.02 12.28
CA GLY A 98 -4.58 -0.30 10.85
C GLY A 98 -3.74 0.66 10.01
N ALA A 99 -3.84 1.97 10.26
CA ALA A 99 -3.02 2.99 9.60
C ALA A 99 -1.52 2.77 9.84
N VAL A 100 -1.13 2.46 11.08
CA VAL A 100 0.26 2.14 11.42
C VAL A 100 0.74 0.91 10.65
N LEU A 101 -0.04 -0.19 10.63
CA LEU A 101 0.33 -1.41 9.90
C LEU A 101 0.45 -1.18 8.41
N ILE A 102 -0.48 -0.43 7.79
CA ILE A 102 -0.40 -0.08 6.36
C ILE A 102 0.88 0.74 6.10
N GLY A 103 1.19 1.71 6.96
CA GLY A 103 2.41 2.50 6.85
C GLY A 103 3.67 1.64 6.93
N LEU A 104 3.75 0.76 7.94
CA LEU A 104 4.87 -0.17 8.11
C LEU A 104 5.02 -1.14 6.92
N GLY A 105 3.90 -1.55 6.32
CA GLY A 105 3.91 -2.38 5.11
C GLY A 105 4.35 -1.62 3.87
N TYR A 106 3.87 -0.39 3.68
CA TYR A 106 4.15 0.44 2.51
C TYR A 106 5.63 0.89 2.43
N GLY A 107 6.20 1.34 3.57
CA GLY A 107 7.52 1.97 3.60
C GLY A 107 8.65 1.15 2.98
N PRO A 108 8.84 -0.12 3.34
CA PRO A 108 9.96 -0.92 2.84
C PRO A 108 9.84 -1.36 1.38
N ILE A 109 8.67 -1.21 0.73
CA ILE A 109 8.44 -1.68 -0.65
C ILE A 109 9.33 -0.94 -1.64
N THR A 110 9.52 0.36 -1.48
CA THR A 110 10.37 1.14 -2.39
C THR A 110 11.84 0.69 -2.35
N PRO A 111 12.53 0.59 -1.20
CA PRO A 111 13.88 0.05 -1.16
C PRO A 111 13.97 -1.41 -1.59
N ALA A 112 12.98 -2.26 -1.26
CA ALA A 112 12.95 -3.66 -1.67
C ALA A 112 12.89 -3.81 -3.19
N SER A 113 11.94 -3.13 -3.85
CA SER A 113 11.80 -3.16 -5.30
C SER A 113 13.02 -2.56 -6.02
N SER A 114 13.58 -1.47 -5.48
CA SER A 114 14.80 -0.85 -6.05
C SER A 114 16.02 -1.77 -5.95
N HIS A 115 16.18 -2.47 -4.83
CA HIS A 115 17.26 -3.45 -4.66
C HIS A 115 17.13 -4.63 -5.64
N LEU A 116 15.91 -5.15 -5.85
CA LEU A 116 15.65 -6.23 -6.80
C LEU A 116 15.96 -5.79 -8.23
N LEU A 117 15.44 -4.64 -8.65
CA LEU A 117 15.62 -4.13 -10.01
C LEU A 117 17.06 -3.74 -10.31
N ALA A 118 17.78 -3.17 -9.34
CA ALA A 118 19.21 -2.83 -9.52
C ALA A 118 20.07 -4.07 -9.77
N ARG A 119 19.68 -5.23 -9.26
CA ARG A 119 20.41 -6.52 -9.46
C ARG A 119 20.03 -7.25 -10.75
N THR A 120 18.83 -7.00 -11.27
CA THR A 120 18.27 -7.77 -12.39
C THR A 120 18.20 -6.98 -13.69
N THR A 121 18.44 -5.66 -13.66
CA THR A 121 18.32 -4.76 -14.82
C THR A 121 19.70 -4.38 -15.36
N PRO A 122 19.93 -4.49 -16.69
CA PRO A 122 21.13 -3.97 -17.34
C PRO A 122 21.27 -2.46 -17.15
N LYS A 123 22.51 -1.96 -16.98
CA LYS A 123 22.78 -0.54 -16.69
C LYS A 123 22.14 0.44 -17.69
N HIS A 124 22.13 0.09 -18.99
CA HIS A 124 21.58 0.94 -20.05
C HIS A 124 20.03 1.05 -20.03
N GLN A 125 19.32 0.14 -19.33
CA GLN A 125 17.86 0.15 -19.19
C GLN A 125 17.37 0.63 -17.81
N MET A 126 18.29 0.92 -16.91
CA MET A 126 17.96 1.19 -15.51
C MET A 126 17.01 2.38 -15.35
N SER A 127 17.27 3.48 -16.06
CA SER A 127 16.41 4.68 -16.02
C SER A 127 14.97 4.35 -16.47
N LEU A 128 14.79 3.64 -17.59
CA LEU A 128 13.49 3.25 -18.10
C LEU A 128 12.75 2.34 -17.13
N VAL A 129 13.42 1.31 -16.61
CA VAL A 129 12.83 0.33 -15.69
C VAL A 129 12.37 1.00 -14.39
N PHE A 130 13.17 1.91 -13.83
CA PHE A 130 12.79 2.66 -12.63
C PHE A 130 11.64 3.64 -12.89
N SER A 131 11.60 4.29 -14.03
CA SER A 131 10.49 5.16 -14.43
C SER A 131 9.18 4.36 -14.54
N ILE A 132 9.19 3.22 -15.23
CA ILE A 132 8.02 2.34 -15.34
C ILE A 132 7.61 1.82 -13.95
N LYS A 133 8.54 1.33 -13.13
CA LYS A 133 8.24 0.87 -11.76
C LYS A 133 7.52 1.95 -10.96
N GLN A 134 7.92 3.20 -11.09
CA GLN A 134 7.33 4.31 -10.32
C GLN A 134 5.89 4.63 -10.72
N THR A 135 5.44 4.23 -11.91
CA THR A 135 4.02 4.37 -12.32
C THR A 135 3.09 3.44 -11.52
N GLY A 136 3.63 2.48 -10.77
CA GLY A 136 2.84 1.63 -9.86
C GLY A 136 2.09 2.42 -8.79
N VAL A 137 2.68 3.51 -8.26
CA VAL A 137 2.00 4.35 -7.25
C VAL A 137 0.76 5.04 -7.82
N PRO A 138 0.84 5.84 -8.91
CA PRO A 138 -0.35 6.44 -9.50
C PRO A 138 -1.35 5.40 -10.04
N LEU A 139 -0.89 4.24 -10.52
CA LEU A 139 -1.78 3.16 -10.93
C LEU A 139 -2.59 2.62 -9.74
N GLY A 140 -1.97 2.35 -8.60
CA GLY A 140 -2.66 1.94 -7.38
C GLY A 140 -3.64 3.00 -6.88
N SER A 141 -3.26 4.27 -6.95
CA SER A 141 -4.14 5.41 -6.60
C SER A 141 -5.36 5.49 -7.51
N MET A 142 -5.17 5.30 -8.81
CA MET A 142 -6.25 5.26 -9.80
C MET A 142 -7.19 4.08 -9.54
N LEU A 143 -6.66 2.90 -9.27
CA LEU A 143 -7.45 1.71 -8.93
C LEU A 143 -8.26 1.92 -7.65
N ALA A 144 -7.67 2.50 -6.59
CA ALA A 144 -8.38 2.86 -5.39
C ALA A 144 -9.56 3.81 -5.68
N GLY A 145 -9.31 4.90 -6.41
CA GLY A 145 -10.36 5.88 -6.75
C GLY A 145 -11.46 5.34 -7.66
N ALA A 146 -11.13 4.46 -8.60
CA ALA A 146 -12.09 3.90 -9.55
C ALA A 146 -12.90 2.74 -8.99
N MET A 147 -12.31 1.88 -8.15
CA MET A 147 -12.96 0.64 -7.69
C MET A 147 -13.61 0.76 -6.31
N VAL A 148 -12.93 1.45 -5.38
CA VAL A 148 -13.33 1.40 -3.97
C VAL A 148 -14.62 2.18 -3.68
N PRO A 149 -14.83 3.42 -4.19
CA PRO A 149 -16.09 4.14 -3.93
C PRO A 149 -17.33 3.44 -4.50
N PRO A 150 -17.36 2.92 -5.75
CA PRO A 150 -18.50 2.15 -6.23
C PRO A 150 -18.76 0.89 -5.40
N LEU A 151 -17.71 0.17 -4.98
CA LEU A 151 -17.86 -1.00 -4.12
C LEU A 151 -18.49 -0.62 -2.76
N ALA A 152 -18.03 0.47 -2.16
CA ALA A 152 -18.56 0.96 -0.88
C ALA A 152 -20.07 1.30 -0.95
N LEU A 153 -20.53 1.80 -2.09
CA LEU A 153 -21.94 2.09 -2.32
C LEU A 153 -22.78 0.83 -2.57
N LEU A 154 -22.20 -0.20 -3.23
CA LEU A 154 -22.91 -1.42 -3.60
C LEU A 154 -23.01 -2.45 -2.47
N ILE A 155 -21.93 -2.61 -1.67
CA ILE A 155 -21.81 -3.73 -0.72
C ILE A 155 -21.53 -3.33 0.73
N HIS A 156 -21.26 -2.11 1.05
CA HIS A 156 -20.76 -1.52 2.30
C HIS A 156 -19.25 -1.27 2.32
N TRP A 157 -18.84 -0.19 2.97
CA TRP A 157 -17.46 0.27 3.04
C TRP A 157 -16.50 -0.74 3.72
N GLN A 158 -16.98 -1.50 4.73
CA GLN A 158 -16.17 -2.53 5.39
C GLN A 158 -15.78 -3.65 4.44
N LEU A 159 -16.75 -4.14 3.64
CA LEU A 159 -16.51 -5.20 2.66
C LEU A 159 -15.59 -4.74 1.53
N SER A 160 -15.60 -3.45 1.18
CA SER A 160 -14.66 -2.88 0.22
C SER A 160 -13.21 -2.94 0.74
N MET A 161 -13.00 -2.69 2.04
CA MET A 161 -11.69 -2.85 2.67
C MET A 161 -11.23 -4.32 2.69
N VAL A 162 -12.14 -5.24 3.03
CA VAL A 162 -11.86 -6.68 3.00
C VAL A 162 -11.52 -7.15 1.59
N PHE A 163 -12.21 -6.63 0.57
CA PHE A 163 -11.94 -6.94 -0.83
C PHE A 163 -10.52 -6.51 -1.23
N VAL A 164 -10.13 -5.26 -0.90
CA VAL A 164 -8.76 -4.78 -1.20
C VAL A 164 -7.72 -5.56 -0.38
N ALA A 165 -8.02 -5.90 0.88
CA ALA A 165 -7.15 -6.76 1.69
C ALA A 165 -6.92 -8.12 1.02
N ALA A 166 -7.96 -8.74 0.49
CA ALA A 166 -7.86 -10.03 -0.22
C ALA A 166 -7.00 -9.94 -1.50
N LEU A 167 -6.98 -8.79 -2.18
CA LEU A 167 -6.09 -8.57 -3.34
C LEU A 167 -4.60 -8.46 -2.94
N CYS A 168 -4.29 -8.16 -1.68
CA CYS A 168 -2.93 -8.08 -1.17
C CYS A 168 -2.38 -9.44 -0.70
N PHE A 169 -3.18 -10.50 -0.68
CA PHE A 169 -2.77 -11.87 -0.36
C PHE A 169 -2.37 -12.65 -1.61
#